data_0ba1ad10f876d5079f6a6207badaed32
#
_entry.id   0ba1ad10f876d5079f6a6207badaed32
#
_cell.length_a   1.000
_cell.length_b   1.000
_cell.length_c   1.000
_cell.angle_alpha   90.00
_cell.angle_beta   90.00
_cell.angle_gamma   90.00
#
_symmetry.space_group_name_H-M   'P 1'
#
loop_
_entity.id
_entity.type
_entity.pdbx_description
1 polymer ?
#
loop_
_entity_poly.entity_id
_entity_poly.type
_entity_poly.pdbx_seq_one_letter_code
_entity_poly.pdbx_strand_id
1 'polypeptide(L)'
;VGFGGAVFSNLTQDHLDYHHDMETYFKAKAKLFLDGDGKPFADRVMAIGTDNPWGARLAGMAPEAIGFGLTASGASGRYLEGKVLSSTTAGLRLHARFEGREWEFTSPLVGNYNAENLLAVQAVALGFGLDPEAFRCFETFCGVPGRLERILNPQNLDVFVDYAHTPDALINVLNALRGAGFKRIVTVFGCGGNRDRAKRPLMGEAVARLSDVAVLTSDN
;
A
#
# COMPACT_ATOMS: atom_id res chain seq x y z
N VAL A 1 5.09 11.21 22.17
CA VAL A 1 6.17 10.46 21.49
C VAL A 1 6.63 11.30 20.31
N GLY A 2 7.94 11.62 20.24
CA GLY A 2 8.55 12.29 19.09
C GLY A 2 8.83 11.24 17.99
N PHE A 3 8.33 11.46 16.79
CA PHE A 3 8.63 10.64 15.62
C PHE A 3 9.62 11.37 14.72
N GLY A 4 10.70 10.71 14.28
CA GLY A 4 11.66 11.27 13.32
C GLY A 4 11.10 11.32 11.89
N GLY A 5 10.09 10.51 11.58
CA GLY A 5 9.44 10.49 10.26
C GLY A 5 8.00 10.00 10.31
N ALA A 6 7.21 10.36 9.31
CA ALA A 6 5.82 9.96 9.14
C ALA A 6 5.51 9.64 7.66
N VAL A 7 4.73 8.60 7.43
CA VAL A 7 4.26 8.21 6.09
C VAL A 7 2.74 8.19 6.05
N PHE A 8 2.17 8.82 5.03
CA PHE A 8 0.78 8.68 4.66
C PHE A 8 0.71 7.93 3.32
N SER A 9 0.35 6.66 3.35
CA SER A 9 0.24 5.85 2.13
C SER A 9 -1.07 6.10 1.40
N ASN A 10 -2.18 5.90 2.10
CA ASN A 10 -3.53 6.13 1.58
C ASN A 10 -4.55 6.25 2.72
N LEU A 11 -5.79 6.56 2.37
CA LEU A 11 -6.94 6.51 3.26
C LEU A 11 -8.14 5.96 2.50
N THR A 12 -8.58 4.76 2.88
CA THR A 12 -9.79 4.10 2.40
C THR A 12 -10.75 3.87 3.55
N GLN A 13 -11.99 3.50 3.24
CA GLN A 13 -13.01 3.27 4.24
C GLN A 13 -12.65 2.11 5.17
N ASP A 14 -12.32 2.44 6.41
CA ASP A 14 -12.12 1.51 7.51
C ASP A 14 -12.35 2.24 8.84
N HIS A 15 -12.57 1.49 9.92
CA HIS A 15 -12.72 2.05 11.28
C HIS A 15 -13.79 3.16 11.44
N LEU A 16 -14.81 3.17 10.58
CA LEU A 16 -15.91 4.16 10.70
C LEU A 16 -16.82 3.92 11.91
N ASP A 17 -16.79 2.75 12.50
CA ASP A 17 -17.38 2.45 13.79
C ASP A 17 -16.75 3.30 14.91
N TYR A 18 -15.48 3.67 14.78
CA TYR A 18 -14.76 4.53 15.72
C TYR A 18 -14.73 6.00 15.27
N HIS A 19 -14.49 6.27 14.01
CA HIS A 19 -14.28 7.64 13.49
C HIS A 19 -15.55 8.31 12.99
N HIS A 20 -16.66 7.58 12.84
CA HIS A 20 -17.97 8.00 12.34
C HIS A 20 -17.99 8.42 10.87
N ASP A 21 -16.99 9.15 10.36
CA ASP A 21 -16.87 9.59 8.99
C ASP A 21 -15.39 9.67 8.52
N MET A 22 -15.21 9.76 7.21
CA MET A 22 -13.88 9.81 6.58
C MET A 22 -13.11 11.09 6.89
N GLU A 23 -13.80 12.21 7.14
CA GLU A 23 -13.16 13.48 7.49
C GLU A 23 -12.56 13.42 8.90
N THR A 24 -13.26 12.84 9.85
CA THR A 24 -12.77 12.63 11.22
C THR A 24 -11.59 11.64 11.21
N TYR A 25 -11.66 10.59 10.38
CA TYR A 25 -10.56 9.65 10.21
C TYR A 25 -9.33 10.31 9.57
N PHE A 26 -9.53 11.12 8.53
CA PHE A 26 -8.46 11.92 7.92
C PHE A 26 -7.78 12.84 8.94
N LYS A 27 -8.55 13.62 9.70
CA LYS A 27 -8.03 14.51 10.75
C LYS A 27 -7.21 13.77 11.81
N ALA A 28 -7.64 12.56 12.18
CA ALA A 28 -6.90 11.74 13.13
C ALA A 28 -5.51 11.34 12.58
N LYS A 29 -5.43 10.93 11.30
CA LYS A 29 -4.16 10.59 10.64
C LYS A 29 -3.29 11.82 10.37
N ALA A 30 -3.88 12.95 10.00
CA ALA A 30 -3.17 14.20 9.74
C ALA A 30 -2.38 14.72 10.95
N LYS A 31 -2.76 14.36 12.18
CA LYS A 31 -2.01 14.69 13.41
C LYS A 31 -0.57 14.17 13.44
N LEU A 32 -0.19 13.22 12.60
CA LEU A 32 1.20 12.79 12.46
C LEU A 32 2.04 13.77 11.63
N PHE A 33 1.38 14.64 10.85
CA PHE A 33 1.98 15.57 9.89
C PHE A 33 1.85 17.02 10.31
N LEU A 34 0.76 17.33 11.04
CA LEU A 34 0.38 18.68 11.41
C LEU A 34 0.27 18.81 12.92
N ASP A 35 0.71 19.94 13.44
CA ASP A 35 0.57 20.31 14.86
C ASP A 35 -0.86 20.72 15.21
N GLY A 36 -1.06 21.17 16.45
CA GLY A 36 -2.36 21.62 16.94
C GLY A 36 -2.94 22.84 16.23
N ASP A 37 -2.09 23.65 15.60
CA ASP A 37 -2.46 24.82 14.80
C ASP A 37 -2.63 24.50 13.30
N GLY A 38 -2.46 23.22 12.93
CA GLY A 38 -2.54 22.76 11.55
C GLY A 38 -1.30 23.08 10.70
N LYS A 39 -0.16 23.38 11.33
CA LYS A 39 1.11 23.63 10.65
C LYS A 39 1.92 22.34 10.54
N PRO A 40 2.64 22.15 9.40
CA PRO A 40 3.53 21.00 9.25
C PRO A 40 4.63 20.97 10.31
N PHE A 41 4.96 19.79 10.79
CA PHE A 41 6.11 19.61 11.68
C PHE A 41 7.41 19.83 10.91
N ALA A 42 8.25 20.76 11.38
CA ALA A 42 9.53 21.07 10.75
C ALA A 42 10.67 20.09 11.13
N ASP A 43 10.48 19.31 12.19
CA ASP A 43 11.49 18.47 12.82
C ASP A 43 11.46 16.99 12.38
N ARG A 44 10.68 16.66 11.34
CA ARG A 44 10.51 15.28 10.87
C ARG A 44 10.45 15.14 9.36
N VAL A 45 10.90 13.99 8.89
CA VAL A 45 10.71 13.59 7.50
C VAL A 45 9.25 13.18 7.28
N MET A 46 8.61 13.78 6.29
CA MET A 46 7.24 13.45 5.91
C MET A 46 7.18 12.93 4.49
N ALA A 47 6.53 11.78 4.27
CA ALA A 47 6.27 11.21 2.95
C ALA A 47 4.76 10.99 2.78
N ILE A 48 4.20 11.46 1.64
CA ILE A 48 2.76 11.46 1.41
C ILE A 48 2.45 10.89 0.03
N GLY A 49 1.72 9.76 -0.01
CA GLY A 49 1.18 9.18 -1.24
C GLY A 49 0.04 10.04 -1.80
N THR A 50 0.20 10.53 -3.02
CA THR A 50 -0.71 11.53 -3.61
C THR A 50 -1.68 10.97 -4.65
N ASP A 51 -1.61 9.67 -4.97
CA ASP A 51 -2.48 9.02 -5.95
C ASP A 51 -3.95 8.90 -5.47
N ASN A 52 -4.25 9.35 -4.27
CA ASN A 52 -5.60 9.43 -3.73
C ASN A 52 -5.95 10.85 -3.24
N PRO A 53 -7.24 11.23 -3.23
CA PRO A 53 -7.65 12.60 -2.88
C PRO A 53 -7.24 13.05 -1.47
N TRP A 54 -7.20 12.12 -0.50
CA TRP A 54 -6.83 12.44 0.88
C TRP A 54 -5.34 12.74 1.01
N GLY A 55 -4.50 11.97 0.31
CA GLY A 55 -3.08 12.23 0.26
C GLY A 55 -2.75 13.52 -0.48
N ALA A 56 -3.39 13.76 -1.63
CA ALA A 56 -3.24 15.03 -2.36
C ALA A 56 -3.64 16.24 -1.48
N ARG A 57 -4.72 16.12 -0.72
CA ARG A 57 -5.15 17.14 0.25
C ARG A 57 -4.10 17.37 1.35
N LEU A 58 -3.59 16.27 1.94
CA LEU A 58 -2.57 16.36 3.00
C LEU A 58 -1.26 16.97 2.48
N ALA A 59 -0.83 16.61 1.27
CA ALA A 59 0.35 17.19 0.63
C ALA A 59 0.19 18.71 0.41
N GLY A 60 -1.01 19.19 0.07
CA GLY A 60 -1.31 20.62 0.00
C GLY A 60 -1.22 21.33 1.35
N MET A 61 -1.41 20.63 2.46
CA MET A 61 -1.27 21.18 3.82
C MET A 61 0.17 21.07 4.36
N ALA A 62 1.00 20.18 3.79
CA ALA A 62 2.38 19.96 4.18
C ALA A 62 3.32 20.03 2.93
N PRO A 63 3.54 21.22 2.35
CA PRO A 63 4.26 21.36 1.07
C PRO A 63 5.73 20.95 1.14
N GLU A 64 6.31 20.84 2.32
CA GLU A 64 7.71 20.41 2.55
C GLU A 64 7.84 18.87 2.59
N ALA A 65 6.72 18.15 2.62
CA ALA A 65 6.72 16.70 2.56
C ALA A 65 7.18 16.20 1.17
N ILE A 66 7.77 15.04 1.13
CA ILE A 66 8.06 14.33 -0.12
C ILE A 66 6.77 13.66 -0.57
N GLY A 67 6.17 14.18 -1.64
CA GLY A 67 5.08 13.51 -2.33
C GLY A 67 5.58 12.25 -3.04
N PHE A 68 4.77 11.22 -3.15
CA PHE A 68 5.10 10.05 -3.98
C PHE A 68 3.85 9.45 -4.63
N GLY A 69 4.03 8.80 -5.77
CA GLY A 69 2.96 8.11 -6.48
C GLY A 69 3.38 7.46 -7.78
N LEU A 70 2.48 6.66 -8.33
CA LEU A 70 2.60 5.97 -9.63
C LEU A 70 1.98 6.79 -10.77
N THR A 71 1.12 7.74 -10.43
CA THR A 71 0.51 8.69 -11.37
C THR A 71 1.12 10.06 -11.11
N ALA A 72 1.78 10.63 -12.12
CA ALA A 72 2.34 11.98 -12.02
C ALA A 72 1.19 13.01 -11.90
N SER A 73 0.68 13.19 -10.69
CA SER A 73 -0.31 14.21 -10.40
C SER A 73 0.39 15.44 -9.85
N GLY A 74 0.83 16.33 -10.74
CA GLY A 74 1.10 17.75 -10.56
C GLY A 74 1.54 18.28 -9.19
N ALA A 75 2.28 17.50 -8.42
CA ALA A 75 2.74 17.92 -7.11
C ALA A 75 3.80 19.01 -7.27
N SER A 76 3.50 20.21 -6.79
CA SER A 76 4.50 21.23 -6.56
C SER A 76 5.38 20.78 -5.38
N GLY A 77 6.71 20.83 -5.55
CA GLY A 77 7.64 20.50 -4.47
C GLY A 77 8.46 19.22 -4.72
N ARG A 78 8.98 18.64 -3.65
CA ARG A 78 9.77 17.41 -3.69
C ARG A 78 8.87 16.21 -3.98
N TYR A 79 9.06 15.53 -5.10
CA TYR A 79 8.20 14.45 -5.54
C TYR A 79 9.00 13.25 -6.05
N LEU A 80 8.71 12.07 -5.49
CA LEU A 80 9.21 10.79 -5.95
C LEU A 80 8.18 10.19 -6.93
N GLU A 81 8.47 10.31 -8.21
CA GLU A 81 7.67 9.70 -9.28
C GLU A 81 8.07 8.25 -9.45
N GLY A 82 7.09 7.35 -9.42
CA GLY A 82 7.26 5.93 -9.72
C GLY A 82 6.52 5.55 -11.00
N LYS A 83 7.06 4.59 -11.74
CA LYS A 83 6.42 3.97 -12.89
C LYS A 83 6.61 2.46 -12.85
N VAL A 84 5.52 1.70 -12.89
CA VAL A 84 5.59 0.25 -13.04
C VAL A 84 5.95 -0.08 -14.50
N LEU A 85 7.12 -0.63 -14.71
CA LEU A 85 7.59 -1.08 -16.03
C LEU A 85 7.06 -2.47 -16.38
N SER A 86 6.98 -3.35 -15.36
CA SER A 86 6.32 -4.64 -15.48
C SER A 86 5.80 -5.13 -14.12
N SER A 87 4.67 -5.82 -14.17
CA SER A 87 4.08 -6.54 -13.04
C SER A 87 3.76 -7.94 -13.52
N THR A 88 4.43 -8.93 -12.96
CA THR A 88 4.33 -10.34 -13.37
C THR A 88 4.19 -11.24 -12.14
N THR A 89 3.96 -12.52 -12.37
CA THR A 89 3.95 -13.52 -11.29
C THR A 89 5.29 -13.64 -10.57
N ALA A 90 6.40 -13.20 -11.21
CA ALA A 90 7.73 -13.19 -10.59
C ALA A 90 8.00 -11.93 -9.75
N GLY A 91 7.18 -10.89 -9.87
CA GLY A 91 7.32 -9.64 -9.14
C GLY A 91 7.19 -8.39 -10.01
N LEU A 92 7.73 -7.31 -9.49
CA LEU A 92 7.65 -5.96 -10.04
C LEU A 92 9.00 -5.50 -10.58
N ARG A 93 8.99 -4.73 -11.67
CA ARG A 93 10.08 -3.86 -12.11
C ARG A 93 9.57 -2.44 -12.17
N LEU A 94 10.27 -1.54 -11.54
CA LEU A 94 9.88 -0.14 -11.41
C LEU A 94 11.01 0.78 -11.86
N HIS A 95 10.60 1.93 -12.38
CA HIS A 95 11.45 3.09 -12.58
C HIS A 95 11.02 4.15 -11.56
N ALA A 96 11.97 4.86 -10.97
CA ALA A 96 11.73 5.95 -10.04
C ALA A 96 12.56 7.17 -10.41
N ARG A 97 12.01 8.37 -10.16
CA ARG A 97 12.65 9.66 -10.38
C ARG A 97 12.44 10.59 -9.18
N PHE A 98 13.54 11.18 -8.70
CA PHE A 98 13.51 12.15 -7.60
C PHE A 98 14.64 13.16 -7.74
N GLU A 99 14.35 14.46 -7.68
CA GLU A 99 15.31 15.56 -7.72
C GLU A 99 16.37 15.43 -8.85
N GLY A 100 15.91 15.05 -10.06
CA GLY A 100 16.78 14.91 -11.25
C GLY A 100 17.58 13.62 -11.32
N ARG A 101 17.49 12.74 -10.32
CA ARG A 101 18.06 11.40 -10.32
C ARG A 101 17.02 10.37 -10.76
N GLU A 102 17.43 9.37 -11.50
CA GLU A 102 16.58 8.27 -11.98
C GLU A 102 17.24 6.94 -11.69
N TRP A 103 16.44 5.93 -11.35
CA TRP A 103 16.91 4.57 -11.14
C TRP A 103 15.82 3.55 -11.44
N GLU A 104 16.23 2.34 -11.75
CA GLU A 104 15.35 1.19 -11.86
C GLU A 104 15.66 0.20 -10.74
N PHE A 105 14.65 -0.52 -10.32
CA PHE A 105 14.78 -1.59 -9.33
C PHE A 105 13.75 -2.68 -9.56
N THR A 106 14.02 -3.87 -9.05
CA THR A 106 13.11 -5.01 -9.07
C THR A 106 12.72 -5.40 -7.64
N SER A 107 11.59 -6.08 -7.52
CA SER A 107 11.14 -6.65 -6.25
C SER A 107 10.35 -7.92 -6.52
N PRO A 108 10.50 -8.97 -5.70
CA PRO A 108 9.67 -10.18 -5.79
C PRO A 108 8.22 -9.96 -5.34
N LEU A 109 7.90 -8.79 -4.80
CA LEU A 109 6.54 -8.43 -4.38
C LEU A 109 5.62 -8.31 -5.60
N VAL A 110 4.35 -8.66 -5.41
CA VAL A 110 3.32 -8.66 -6.46
C VAL A 110 2.28 -7.58 -6.19
N GLY A 111 1.80 -6.94 -7.25
CA GLY A 111 0.68 -5.99 -7.21
C GLY A 111 1.09 -4.53 -7.04
N ASN A 112 0.29 -3.64 -7.67
CA ASN A 112 0.59 -2.20 -7.71
C ASN A 112 0.60 -1.53 -6.34
N TYR A 113 -0.22 -2.00 -5.39
CA TYR A 113 -0.17 -1.45 -4.04
C TYR A 113 1.19 -1.72 -3.33
N ASN A 114 1.89 -2.81 -3.69
CA ASN A 114 3.26 -3.02 -3.23
C ASN A 114 4.24 -2.09 -3.95
N ALA A 115 4.00 -1.72 -5.20
CA ALA A 115 4.76 -0.66 -5.86
C ALA A 115 4.64 0.67 -5.10
N GLU A 116 3.43 1.07 -4.70
CA GLU A 116 3.19 2.25 -3.86
C GLU A 116 3.88 2.14 -2.50
N ASN A 117 3.83 0.97 -1.84
CA ASN A 117 4.52 0.74 -0.57
C ASN A 117 6.05 0.87 -0.72
N LEU A 118 6.63 0.36 -1.81
CA LEU A 118 8.06 0.49 -2.10
C LEU A 118 8.45 1.96 -2.34
N LEU A 119 7.61 2.74 -3.02
CA LEU A 119 7.82 4.19 -3.18
C LEU A 119 7.71 4.91 -1.83
N ALA A 120 6.77 4.52 -0.98
CA ALA A 120 6.61 5.09 0.35
C ALA A 120 7.89 4.92 1.21
N VAL A 121 8.47 3.72 1.19
CA VAL A 121 9.75 3.44 1.88
C VAL A 121 10.88 4.28 1.30
N GLN A 122 10.98 4.37 -0.05
CA GLN A 122 12.00 5.18 -0.70
C GLN A 122 11.85 6.67 -0.37
N ALA A 123 10.62 7.20 -0.39
CA ALA A 123 10.38 8.61 -0.08
C ALA A 123 10.87 8.99 1.34
N VAL A 124 10.60 8.15 2.33
CA VAL A 124 11.11 8.35 3.69
C VAL A 124 12.63 8.22 3.75
N ALA A 125 13.19 7.19 3.12
CA ALA A 125 14.63 6.95 3.12
C ALA A 125 15.39 8.12 2.44
N LEU A 126 14.90 8.62 1.30
CA LEU A 126 15.42 9.82 0.63
C LEU A 126 15.31 11.06 1.52
N GLY A 127 14.23 11.20 2.27
CA GLY A 127 14.06 12.27 3.25
C GLY A 127 15.08 12.24 4.37
N PHE A 128 15.54 11.05 4.77
CA PHE A 128 16.66 10.86 5.70
C PHE A 128 18.04 10.93 5.03
N GLY A 129 18.10 11.21 3.73
CA GLY A 129 19.36 11.38 3.00
C GLY A 129 20.01 10.08 2.53
N LEU A 130 19.27 8.96 2.48
CA LEU A 130 19.80 7.72 1.92
C LEU A 130 19.95 7.86 0.40
N ASP A 131 20.99 7.23 -0.15
CA ASP A 131 21.22 7.15 -1.59
C ASP A 131 20.31 6.09 -2.23
N PRO A 132 19.80 6.31 -3.47
CA PRO A 132 19.03 5.30 -4.21
C PRO A 132 19.71 3.94 -4.38
N GLU A 133 21.02 3.83 -4.31
CA GLU A 133 21.73 2.54 -4.33
C GLU A 133 21.30 1.63 -3.17
N ALA A 134 20.89 2.17 -2.04
CA ALA A 134 20.38 1.40 -0.91
C ALA A 134 19.11 0.61 -1.27
N PHE A 135 18.36 1.02 -2.28
CA PHE A 135 17.09 0.38 -2.67
C PHE A 135 17.27 -0.95 -3.42
N ARG A 136 18.52 -1.34 -3.74
CA ARG A 136 18.81 -2.70 -4.20
C ARG A 136 18.39 -3.78 -3.21
N CYS A 137 18.24 -3.45 -1.94
CA CYS A 137 17.71 -4.37 -0.94
C CYS A 137 16.31 -4.90 -1.28
N PHE A 138 15.55 -4.19 -2.10
CA PHE A 138 14.21 -4.63 -2.54
C PHE A 138 14.26 -5.88 -3.45
N GLU A 139 15.37 -6.14 -4.12
CA GLU A 139 15.55 -7.32 -4.98
C GLU A 139 15.45 -8.64 -4.18
N THR A 140 15.81 -8.60 -2.92
CA THR A 140 15.80 -9.76 -2.02
C THR A 140 14.74 -9.70 -0.92
N PHE A 141 14.00 -8.59 -0.84
CA PHE A 141 12.98 -8.42 0.18
C PHE A 141 11.70 -9.19 -0.20
N CYS A 142 11.44 -10.28 0.49
CA CYS A 142 10.31 -11.18 0.21
C CYS A 142 8.97 -10.70 0.80
N GLY A 143 8.91 -9.52 1.41
CA GLY A 143 7.68 -8.96 1.98
C GLY A 143 7.56 -9.11 3.50
N VAL A 144 6.40 -8.77 4.00
CA VAL A 144 6.03 -8.88 5.41
C VAL A 144 5.17 -10.12 5.61
N PRO A 145 5.40 -10.95 6.64
CA PRO A 145 4.54 -12.10 6.92
C PRO A 145 3.05 -11.73 6.95
N GLY A 146 2.23 -12.52 6.25
CA GLY A 146 0.79 -12.29 6.14
C GLY A 146 0.36 -11.07 5.31
N ARG A 147 1.24 -10.48 4.48
CA ARG A 147 0.92 -9.37 3.56
C ARG A 147 1.25 -9.77 2.12
N LEU A 148 0.33 -10.47 1.47
CA LEU A 148 0.53 -11.15 0.19
C LEU A 148 1.86 -11.94 0.18
N GLU A 149 2.12 -12.59 1.30
CA GLU A 149 3.33 -13.36 1.53
C GLU A 149 3.32 -14.59 0.64
N ARG A 150 4.34 -14.72 -0.21
CA ARG A 150 4.50 -15.92 -1.02
C ARG A 150 5.13 -17.04 -0.20
N ILE A 151 4.43 -18.15 -0.09
CA ILE A 151 4.88 -19.33 0.66
C ILE A 151 5.61 -20.28 -0.26
N LEU A 152 6.90 -20.46 -0.02
CA LEU A 152 7.70 -21.44 -0.74
C LEU A 152 7.26 -22.86 -0.35
N ASN A 153 7.08 -23.73 -1.34
CA ASN A 153 6.63 -25.09 -1.11
C ASN A 153 7.27 -26.07 -2.11
N PRO A 154 7.41 -27.35 -1.74
CA PRO A 154 8.08 -28.38 -2.58
C PRO A 154 7.37 -28.64 -3.91
N GLN A 155 6.09 -28.34 -4.02
CA GLN A 155 5.28 -28.54 -5.22
C GLN A 155 5.41 -27.37 -6.22
N ASN A 156 6.18 -26.35 -5.86
CA ASN A 156 6.35 -25.12 -6.66
C ASN A 156 5.01 -24.46 -7.06
N LEU A 157 4.05 -24.50 -6.15
CA LEU A 157 2.76 -23.84 -6.31
C LEU A 157 2.87 -22.36 -5.90
N ASP A 158 2.13 -21.51 -6.57
CA ASP A 158 1.96 -20.12 -6.15
C ASP A 158 0.96 -20.05 -5.00
N VAL A 159 1.46 -20.06 -3.77
CA VAL A 159 0.65 -19.96 -2.55
C VAL A 159 0.93 -18.61 -1.90
N PHE A 160 -0.13 -17.87 -1.57
CA PHE A 160 -0.05 -16.59 -0.90
C PHE A 160 -0.86 -16.59 0.39
N VAL A 161 -0.33 -15.90 1.40
CA VAL A 161 -1.04 -15.62 2.66
C VAL A 161 -1.21 -14.11 2.80
N ASP A 162 -2.43 -13.67 3.06
CA ASP A 162 -2.75 -12.27 3.28
C ASP A 162 -3.71 -12.06 4.46
N TYR A 163 -3.56 -10.93 5.13
CA TYR A 163 -4.41 -10.52 6.25
C TYR A 163 -5.70 -9.81 5.82
N ALA A 164 -6.06 -9.86 4.55
CA ALA A 164 -7.27 -9.24 4.03
C ALA A 164 -8.53 -9.76 4.75
N HIS A 165 -9.20 -8.88 5.48
CA HIS A 165 -10.38 -9.20 6.30
C HIS A 165 -11.54 -8.22 6.06
N THR A 166 -11.47 -7.45 4.97
CA THR A 166 -12.53 -6.56 4.50
C THR A 166 -12.82 -6.84 3.03
N PRO A 167 -14.03 -6.53 2.53
CA PRO A 167 -14.35 -6.69 1.10
C PRO A 167 -13.35 -5.97 0.19
N ASP A 168 -13.02 -4.72 0.50
CA ASP A 168 -12.07 -3.92 -0.30
C ASP A 168 -10.65 -4.50 -0.30
N ALA A 169 -10.18 -5.01 0.86
CA ALA A 169 -8.88 -5.65 0.93
C ALA A 169 -8.82 -6.91 0.07
N LEU A 170 -9.86 -7.76 0.10
CA LEU A 170 -9.98 -8.93 -0.77
C LEU A 170 -10.00 -8.55 -2.24
N ILE A 171 -10.78 -7.54 -2.62
CA ILE A 171 -10.82 -7.01 -3.99
C ILE A 171 -9.43 -6.57 -4.44
N ASN A 172 -8.72 -5.82 -3.62
CA ASN A 172 -7.38 -5.31 -3.94
C ASN A 172 -6.37 -6.45 -4.13
N VAL A 173 -6.34 -7.44 -3.23
CA VAL A 173 -5.45 -8.60 -3.32
C VAL A 173 -5.75 -9.42 -4.58
N LEU A 174 -7.01 -9.75 -4.83
CA LEU A 174 -7.40 -10.58 -5.97
C LEU A 174 -7.15 -9.86 -7.31
N ASN A 175 -7.43 -8.56 -7.39
CA ASN A 175 -7.10 -7.75 -8.56
C ASN A 175 -5.58 -7.65 -8.77
N ALA A 176 -4.79 -7.54 -7.72
CA ALA A 176 -3.32 -7.53 -7.82
C ALA A 176 -2.79 -8.84 -8.40
N LEU A 177 -3.31 -9.98 -7.94
CA LEU A 177 -2.94 -11.29 -8.49
C LEU A 177 -3.36 -11.43 -9.96
N ARG A 178 -4.58 -11.03 -10.32
CA ARG A 178 -5.02 -11.02 -11.73
C ARG A 178 -4.16 -10.11 -12.60
N GLY A 179 -3.88 -8.90 -12.14
CA GLY A 179 -3.02 -7.95 -12.84
C GLY A 179 -1.59 -8.43 -13.03
N ALA A 180 -1.07 -9.25 -12.11
CA ALA A 180 0.23 -9.90 -12.23
C ALA A 180 0.24 -11.10 -13.20
N GLY A 181 -0.92 -11.51 -13.72
CA GLY A 181 -1.04 -12.57 -14.75
C GLY A 181 -1.36 -13.96 -14.22
N PHE A 182 -1.76 -14.10 -12.94
CA PHE A 182 -2.24 -15.38 -12.44
C PHE A 182 -3.58 -15.75 -13.11
N LYS A 183 -3.56 -16.84 -13.87
CA LYS A 183 -4.71 -17.26 -14.71
C LYS A 183 -5.81 -17.91 -13.90
N ARG A 184 -5.47 -18.66 -12.86
CA ARG A 184 -6.40 -19.37 -11.99
C ARG A 184 -6.13 -19.02 -10.54
N ILE A 185 -7.15 -18.51 -9.85
CA ILE A 185 -7.08 -18.11 -8.44
C ILE A 185 -8.05 -18.98 -7.64
N VAL A 186 -7.51 -19.69 -6.66
CA VAL A 186 -8.28 -20.41 -5.65
C VAL A 186 -8.16 -19.63 -4.35
N THR A 187 -9.27 -19.13 -3.83
CA THR A 187 -9.27 -18.33 -2.60
C THR A 187 -9.89 -19.13 -1.46
N VAL A 188 -9.10 -19.33 -0.42
CA VAL A 188 -9.58 -19.86 0.86
C VAL A 188 -9.71 -18.67 1.81
N PHE A 189 -10.91 -18.45 2.35
CA PHE A 189 -11.16 -17.32 3.23
C PHE A 189 -12.20 -17.65 4.28
N GLY A 190 -12.14 -16.93 5.40
CA GLY A 190 -13.12 -16.99 6.46
C GLY A 190 -13.52 -15.58 6.92
N CYS A 191 -14.57 -15.49 7.70
CA CYS A 191 -15.06 -14.24 8.26
C CYS A 191 -15.07 -14.37 9.78
N GLY A 192 -13.95 -13.98 10.41
CA GLY A 192 -13.78 -14.10 11.86
C GLY A 192 -14.70 -13.20 12.68
N GLY A 193 -15.05 -13.72 13.82
CA GLY A 193 -15.66 -12.98 14.91
C GLY A 193 -17.10 -12.52 14.71
N ASN A 194 -17.64 -11.93 15.79
CA ASN A 194 -19.02 -11.45 15.84
C ASN A 194 -19.18 -9.93 15.60
N ARG A 195 -18.09 -9.25 15.20
CA ARG A 195 -18.06 -7.78 15.17
C ARG A 195 -18.92 -7.17 14.05
N ASP A 196 -18.71 -7.58 12.80
CA ASP A 196 -19.44 -7.02 11.66
C ASP A 196 -19.96 -8.13 10.75
N ARG A 197 -21.18 -8.58 11.03
CA ARG A 197 -21.83 -9.61 10.21
C ARG A 197 -22.21 -9.15 8.83
N ALA A 198 -22.37 -7.84 8.61
CA ALA A 198 -22.75 -7.26 7.33
C ALA A 198 -21.62 -7.38 6.28
N LYS A 199 -20.37 -7.48 6.71
CA LYS A 199 -19.23 -7.71 5.80
C LYS A 199 -19.23 -9.10 5.14
N ARG A 200 -19.79 -10.11 5.80
CA ARG A 200 -19.70 -11.51 5.35
C ARG A 200 -20.24 -11.72 3.94
N PRO A 201 -21.48 -11.30 3.60
CA PRO A 201 -21.99 -11.45 2.23
C PRO A 201 -21.16 -10.65 1.22
N LEU A 202 -20.67 -9.46 1.57
CA LEU A 202 -19.85 -8.63 0.70
C LEU A 202 -18.47 -9.27 0.42
N MET A 203 -17.86 -9.89 1.42
CA MET A 203 -16.62 -10.67 1.25
C MET A 203 -16.85 -11.88 0.35
N GLY A 204 -17.95 -12.62 0.58
CA GLY A 204 -18.34 -13.74 -0.28
C GLY A 204 -18.57 -13.33 -1.72
N GLU A 205 -19.26 -12.23 -1.97
CA GLU A 205 -19.47 -11.65 -3.30
C GLU A 205 -18.14 -11.26 -3.98
N ALA A 206 -17.26 -10.58 -3.25
CA ALA A 206 -15.94 -10.17 -3.77
C ALA A 206 -15.12 -11.38 -4.21
N VAL A 207 -15.05 -12.43 -3.37
CA VAL A 207 -14.31 -13.65 -3.70
C VAL A 207 -14.97 -14.42 -4.84
N ALA A 208 -16.29 -14.58 -4.83
CA ALA A 208 -17.03 -15.29 -5.89
C ALA A 208 -16.84 -14.63 -7.26
N ARG A 209 -16.74 -13.30 -7.31
CA ARG A 209 -16.56 -12.53 -8.55
C ARG A 209 -15.13 -12.57 -9.08
N LEU A 210 -14.13 -12.58 -8.21
CA LEU A 210 -12.72 -12.36 -8.58
C LEU A 210 -11.85 -13.63 -8.55
N SER A 211 -12.37 -14.73 -7.98
CA SER A 211 -11.69 -16.03 -7.94
C SER A 211 -12.33 -17.04 -8.86
N ASP A 212 -11.56 -18.03 -9.30
CA ASP A 212 -12.09 -19.16 -10.09
C ASP A 212 -12.68 -20.24 -9.18
N VAL A 213 -12.19 -20.32 -7.94
CA VAL A 213 -12.71 -21.21 -6.90
C VAL A 213 -12.72 -20.46 -5.58
N ALA A 214 -13.86 -20.45 -4.92
CA ALA A 214 -14.06 -19.87 -3.59
C ALA A 214 -14.24 -21.00 -2.57
N VAL A 215 -13.39 -21.06 -1.56
CA VAL A 215 -13.49 -22.02 -0.45
C VAL A 215 -13.75 -21.21 0.83
N LEU A 216 -14.95 -21.33 1.36
CA LEU A 216 -15.34 -20.71 2.62
C LEU A 216 -14.99 -21.64 3.77
N THR A 217 -14.27 -21.13 4.75
CA THR A 217 -13.91 -21.87 5.98
C THR A 217 -14.31 -21.06 7.21
N SER A 218 -14.27 -21.71 8.37
CA SER A 218 -14.37 -20.99 9.65
C SER A 218 -13.04 -20.32 9.96
N ASP A 219 -13.09 -19.12 10.50
CA ASP A 219 -11.92 -18.33 10.91
C ASP A 219 -11.74 -18.34 12.45
N ASN A 220 -12.40 -19.22 13.14
CA ASN A 220 -12.36 -19.66 14.54
C ASN A 220 -13.70 -20.18 15.02
#